data_e8693e78aca140a7bffdad1d9993a2dc
#
_entry.id   e8693e78aca140a7bffdad1d9993a2dc
#
_cell.length_a   1.000
_cell.length_b   1.000
_cell.length_c   1.000
_cell.angle_alpha   90.00
_cell.angle_beta   90.00
_cell.angle_gamma   90.00
#
_symmetry.space_group_name_H-M   'P 1'
#
loop_
_entity.id
_entity.type
_entity.pdbx_description
1 polymer ?
#
loop_
_entity_poly.entity_id
_entity_poly.type
_entity_poly.pdbx_seq_one_letter_code
_entity_poly.pdbx_strand_id
1 'polypeptide(L)'
;MDFSCIVLFLAMYYLKPQEWTSAFESIRFVQLTMLASITTLIFRERSLKLDDFFRTPHDWAMFAFFVWIVVASPTPVDTFKEMSNRLVFYVVVIHTLTNWLRLRKFLGWWTAFIVIIAALALMGEFKMFDPLGSYDITHGRMKERLVLNLSMVNNPNALGHALVPAIPMLYYFCIWKRPLFMKQIGCVALILPLYALFLTQSKGGYLAAVVATMATLTFGRPKTVQIIIGITFVAVASSAIYLLPRMTELNKAQADEAIQGRIQSSIHGQEYYHSLPYGVGQGNFVKVQFEQHNFKKAAHSTFVQTGAELGKTGMFLFLLILWCCLRTLMFAKTQTPEQERVRRLLFVLVISFVVSGWMVDFAYRATFFMFVAAVGAFHRHLHGLMEIKPDAEPVKSKSLSPAWSARMLPMPSVAGVPAAVAMQIEAAPDAVLSPKLASRSMPWLGRSPEPAPEQAAAKPKFWNRLTLLDVVVTLVLLELTGRFWIYTIEQFGG
;
A
#
# COMPACT_ATOMS: atom_id res chain seq x y z
N MET A 1 4.76 12.48 17.14
CA MET A 1 5.44 13.29 16.09
C MET A 1 5.92 12.43 14.92
N ASP A 2 6.72 11.39 15.15
CA ASP A 2 7.28 10.51 14.12
C ASP A 2 6.24 9.92 13.14
N PHE A 3 5.10 9.41 13.64
CA PHE A 3 4.03 8.90 12.78
C PHE A 3 3.39 10.00 11.91
N SER A 4 3.23 11.20 12.43
CA SER A 4 2.70 12.33 11.65
C SER A 4 3.65 12.73 10.52
N CYS A 5 4.97 12.67 10.76
CA CYS A 5 5.97 12.96 9.72
C CYS A 5 5.91 11.95 8.58
N ILE A 6 5.71 10.64 8.85
CA ILE A 6 5.59 9.64 7.79
C ILE A 6 4.28 9.79 7.00
N VAL A 7 3.18 10.18 7.64
CA VAL A 7 1.93 10.51 6.95
C VAL A 7 2.10 11.74 6.06
N LEU A 8 2.79 12.77 6.56
CA LEU A 8 3.11 13.96 5.77
C LEU A 8 4.03 13.62 4.59
N PHE A 9 5.01 12.73 4.81
CA PHE A 9 5.84 12.21 3.72
C PHE A 9 4.99 11.53 2.64
N LEU A 10 4.03 10.66 3.03
CA LEU A 10 3.10 10.05 2.07
C LEU A 10 2.30 11.10 1.30
N ALA A 11 1.79 12.12 1.98
CA ALA A 11 1.09 13.22 1.34
C ALA A 11 1.97 13.92 0.30
N MET A 12 3.22 14.30 0.67
CA MET A 12 4.16 14.95 -0.24
C MET A 12 4.60 14.04 -1.38
N TYR A 13 4.71 12.73 -1.15
CA TYR A 13 5.06 11.75 -2.17
C TYR A 13 3.95 11.56 -3.22
N TYR A 14 2.69 11.48 -2.77
CA TYR A 14 1.54 11.25 -3.65
C TYR A 14 1.03 12.53 -4.31
N LEU A 15 0.89 13.60 -3.53
CA LEU A 15 0.30 14.86 -4.02
C LEU A 15 1.30 15.75 -4.73
N LYS A 16 2.61 15.66 -4.38
CA LYS A 16 3.70 16.41 -5.01
C LYS A 16 3.38 17.90 -5.21
N PRO A 17 3.14 18.67 -4.16
CA PRO A 17 2.71 20.07 -4.28
C PRO A 17 3.69 20.95 -5.08
N GLN A 18 4.96 20.57 -5.16
CA GLN A 18 5.95 21.24 -5.99
C GLN A 18 5.67 21.14 -7.50
N GLU A 19 4.83 20.20 -7.93
CA GLU A 19 4.46 20.04 -9.34
C GLU A 19 3.17 20.81 -9.69
N TRP A 20 2.50 21.45 -8.70
CA TRP A 20 1.22 22.13 -8.91
C TRP A 20 1.37 23.59 -9.28
N THR A 21 2.44 24.23 -8.85
CA THR A 21 2.69 25.67 -9.08
C THR A 21 4.18 25.96 -9.06
N SER A 22 4.62 26.89 -9.90
CA SER A 22 5.99 27.37 -9.97
C SER A 22 6.50 27.93 -8.64
N ALA A 23 5.61 28.45 -7.79
CA ALA A 23 5.98 28.96 -6.46
C ALA A 23 6.59 27.88 -5.54
N PHE A 24 6.27 26.61 -5.76
CA PHE A 24 6.75 25.49 -4.94
C PHE A 24 7.80 24.63 -5.64
N GLU A 25 8.14 24.90 -6.90
CA GLU A 25 9.05 24.09 -7.73
C GLU A 25 10.44 23.90 -7.10
N SER A 26 10.97 24.97 -6.45
CA SER A 26 12.28 24.95 -5.77
C SER A 26 12.26 24.15 -4.45
N ILE A 27 11.08 23.87 -3.87
CA ILE A 27 10.96 23.26 -2.54
C ILE A 27 10.97 21.74 -2.67
N ARG A 28 11.94 21.09 -2.05
CA ARG A 28 12.09 19.63 -2.05
C ARG A 28 11.27 18.98 -0.91
N PHE A 29 9.94 19.12 -0.94
CA PHE A 29 9.05 18.66 0.13
C PHE A 29 9.26 17.19 0.53
N VAL A 30 9.44 16.28 -0.43
CA VAL A 30 9.68 14.87 -0.17
C VAL A 30 10.97 14.66 0.64
N GLN A 31 12.04 15.40 0.31
CA GLN A 31 13.32 15.31 1.03
C GLN A 31 13.21 15.92 2.43
N LEU A 32 12.55 17.06 2.57
CA LEU A 32 12.33 17.72 3.87
C LEU A 32 11.51 16.85 4.83
N THR A 33 10.43 16.25 4.34
CA THR A 33 9.59 15.36 5.15
C THR A 33 10.28 14.05 5.49
N MET A 34 11.15 13.54 4.61
CA MET A 34 12.02 12.41 4.89
C MET A 34 13.01 12.75 6.01
N LEU A 35 13.68 13.88 5.91
CA LEU A 35 14.63 14.36 6.93
C LEU A 35 13.93 14.52 8.28
N ALA A 36 12.76 15.16 8.31
CA ALA A 36 11.94 15.28 9.51
C ALA A 36 11.58 13.91 10.10
N SER A 37 11.25 12.92 9.25
CA SER A 37 10.94 11.56 9.69
C SER A 37 12.15 10.85 10.30
N ILE A 38 13.33 10.99 9.70
CA ILE A 38 14.60 10.46 10.23
C ILE A 38 14.91 11.12 11.58
N THR A 39 14.87 12.44 11.64
CA THR A 39 15.19 13.22 12.83
C THR A 39 14.28 12.83 13.99
N THR A 40 12.97 12.78 13.76
CA THR A 40 12.00 12.38 14.79
C THR A 40 12.16 10.93 15.23
N LEU A 41 12.57 10.03 14.32
CA LEU A 41 12.87 8.63 14.65
C LEU A 41 14.10 8.55 15.57
N ILE A 42 15.20 9.23 15.23
CA ILE A 42 16.44 9.26 16.03
C ILE A 42 16.18 9.83 17.42
N PHE A 43 15.44 10.93 17.54
CA PHE A 43 15.12 11.53 18.84
C PHE A 43 14.20 10.64 19.70
N ARG A 44 13.34 9.82 19.08
CA ARG A 44 12.51 8.86 19.81
C ARG A 44 13.30 7.66 20.30
N GLU A 45 14.13 7.10 19.42
CA GLU A 45 14.88 5.87 19.63
C GLU A 45 16.33 6.19 20.04
N ARG A 46 16.51 6.89 21.17
CA ARG A 46 17.84 7.34 21.67
C ARG A 46 18.96 6.29 21.65
N SER A 47 18.66 5.02 21.36
CA SER A 47 19.61 3.91 21.26
C SER A 47 19.14 2.88 20.21
N LEU A 48 19.13 3.27 18.91
CA LEU A 48 18.98 2.29 17.84
C LEU A 48 20.20 1.35 17.85
N LYS A 49 19.97 0.07 18.17
CA LYS A 49 21.00 -0.98 18.07
C LYS A 49 20.98 -1.56 16.67
N LEU A 50 22.12 -2.03 16.19
CA LEU A 50 22.22 -2.71 14.89
C LEU A 50 21.25 -3.88 14.78
N ASP A 51 21.02 -4.61 15.86
CA ASP A 51 20.05 -5.72 15.92
C ASP A 51 18.60 -5.28 15.64
N ASP A 52 18.28 -4.00 15.81
CA ASP A 52 16.95 -3.49 15.55
C ASP A 52 16.67 -3.37 14.04
N PHE A 53 17.70 -3.23 13.22
CA PHE A 53 17.57 -3.10 11.77
C PHE A 53 17.38 -4.44 11.05
N PHE A 54 17.74 -5.58 11.68
CA PHE A 54 17.74 -6.89 11.05
C PHE A 54 16.90 -7.92 11.80
N ARG A 55 15.69 -7.52 12.22
CA ARG A 55 14.79 -8.39 13.01
C ARG A 55 13.97 -9.37 12.18
N THR A 56 13.83 -9.13 10.89
CA THR A 56 12.97 -9.93 10.01
C THR A 56 13.71 -10.39 8.75
N PRO A 57 13.27 -11.48 8.09
CA PRO A 57 13.85 -11.90 6.82
C PRO A 57 13.71 -10.84 5.72
N HIS A 58 12.69 -9.97 5.80
CA HIS A 58 12.51 -8.85 4.87
C HIS A 58 13.66 -7.84 4.99
N ASP A 59 14.11 -7.55 6.20
CA ASP A 59 15.20 -6.59 6.45
C ASP A 59 16.50 -7.08 5.80
N TRP A 60 16.84 -8.37 5.98
CA TRP A 60 18.03 -8.98 5.39
C TRP A 60 17.96 -9.02 3.86
N ALA A 61 16.82 -9.44 3.30
CA ALA A 61 16.64 -9.52 1.87
C ALA A 61 16.67 -8.11 1.21
N MET A 62 16.06 -7.12 1.86
CA MET A 62 16.05 -5.74 1.38
C MET A 62 17.44 -5.12 1.42
N PHE A 63 18.20 -5.35 2.49
CA PHE A 63 19.57 -4.85 2.60
C PHE A 63 20.48 -5.53 1.57
N ALA A 64 20.39 -6.84 1.41
CA ALA A 64 21.16 -7.57 0.40
C ALA A 64 20.84 -7.08 -1.03
N PHE A 65 19.57 -6.82 -1.32
CA PHE A 65 19.15 -6.25 -2.60
C PHE A 65 19.75 -4.86 -2.83
N PHE A 66 19.72 -3.99 -1.82
CA PHE A 66 20.35 -2.66 -1.89
C PHE A 66 21.86 -2.76 -2.15
N VAL A 67 22.56 -3.59 -1.39
CA VAL A 67 24.00 -3.79 -1.58
C VAL A 67 24.29 -4.28 -3.00
N TRP A 68 23.49 -5.23 -3.50
CA TRP A 68 23.66 -5.73 -4.85
C TRP A 68 23.42 -4.67 -5.92
N ILE A 69 22.40 -3.83 -5.78
CA ILE A 69 22.15 -2.70 -6.71
C ILE A 69 23.39 -1.82 -6.83
N VAL A 70 24.05 -1.51 -5.71
CA VAL A 70 25.26 -0.68 -5.69
C VAL A 70 26.45 -1.40 -6.31
N VAL A 71 26.64 -2.67 -5.97
CA VAL A 71 27.77 -3.50 -6.47
C VAL A 71 27.63 -3.77 -7.98
N ALA A 72 26.42 -3.99 -8.47
CA ALA A 72 26.15 -4.26 -9.88
C ALA A 72 26.22 -2.99 -10.77
N SER A 73 26.35 -1.81 -10.17
CA SER A 73 26.36 -0.56 -10.93
C SER A 73 27.73 -0.21 -11.50
N PRO A 74 27.83 0.29 -12.74
CA PRO A 74 29.06 0.85 -13.28
C PRO A 74 29.47 2.18 -12.59
N THR A 75 28.54 2.85 -11.90
CA THR A 75 28.75 4.08 -11.10
C THR A 75 28.27 3.88 -9.66
N PRO A 76 28.97 3.08 -8.82
CA PRO A 76 28.47 2.68 -7.49
C PRO A 76 28.16 3.83 -6.57
N VAL A 77 28.95 4.92 -6.60
CA VAL A 77 28.79 6.08 -5.73
C VAL A 77 27.50 6.84 -6.05
N ASP A 78 27.20 7.03 -7.33
CA ASP A 78 26.01 7.78 -7.73
C ASP A 78 24.76 6.94 -7.50
N THR A 79 24.84 5.63 -7.81
CA THR A 79 23.77 4.65 -7.49
C THR A 79 23.52 4.58 -5.98
N PHE A 80 24.55 4.57 -5.15
CA PHE A 80 24.40 4.63 -3.69
C PHE A 80 23.66 5.91 -3.26
N LYS A 81 24.04 7.07 -3.77
CA LYS A 81 23.36 8.35 -3.45
C LYS A 81 21.88 8.34 -3.85
N GLU A 82 21.59 7.79 -5.02
CA GLU A 82 20.21 7.69 -5.51
C GLU A 82 19.36 6.70 -4.72
N MET A 83 19.89 5.49 -4.48
CA MET A 83 19.13 4.40 -3.88
C MET A 83 19.10 4.44 -2.35
N SER A 84 20.06 5.13 -1.69
CA SER A 84 20.08 5.27 -0.24
C SER A 84 18.78 5.90 0.29
N ASN A 85 18.21 6.87 -0.41
CA ASN A 85 16.92 7.47 -0.04
C ASN A 85 15.80 6.43 0.06
N ARG A 86 15.80 5.39 -0.78
CA ARG A 86 14.78 4.33 -0.80
C ARG A 86 14.99 3.34 0.35
N LEU A 87 16.25 2.98 0.63
CA LEU A 87 16.58 2.14 1.78
C LEU A 87 16.24 2.86 3.10
N VAL A 88 16.63 4.13 3.23
CA VAL A 88 16.31 4.95 4.39
C VAL A 88 14.80 5.05 4.56
N PHE A 89 14.06 5.24 3.48
CA PHE A 89 12.59 5.25 3.52
C PHE A 89 12.04 3.93 4.07
N TYR A 90 12.52 2.77 3.59
CA TYR A 90 12.14 1.47 4.13
C TYR A 90 12.37 1.38 5.63
N VAL A 91 13.59 1.76 6.08
CA VAL A 91 13.98 1.73 7.50
C VAL A 91 13.08 2.65 8.34
N VAL A 92 12.84 3.88 7.87
CA VAL A 92 11.99 4.84 8.59
C VAL A 92 10.56 4.31 8.71
N VAL A 93 9.98 3.78 7.64
CA VAL A 93 8.61 3.25 7.67
C VAL A 93 8.51 2.07 8.64
N ILE A 94 9.39 1.06 8.54
CA ILE A 94 9.31 -0.13 9.38
C ILE A 94 9.54 0.17 10.87
N HIS A 95 10.39 1.16 11.19
CA HIS A 95 10.65 1.59 12.57
C HIS A 95 9.60 2.57 13.12
N THR A 96 8.86 3.25 12.25
CA THR A 96 7.73 4.11 12.68
C THR A 96 6.48 3.29 12.95
N LEU A 97 6.27 2.18 12.25
CA LEU A 97 5.10 1.31 12.39
C LEU A 97 5.22 0.34 13.60
N THR A 98 5.53 0.88 14.78
CA THR A 98 5.86 0.13 16.00
C THR A 98 4.69 -0.57 16.66
N ASN A 99 3.46 -0.22 16.34
CA ASN A 99 2.28 -0.87 16.91
C ASN A 99 1.19 -1.07 15.86
N TRP A 100 0.23 -1.93 16.22
CA TRP A 100 -0.89 -2.30 15.37
C TRP A 100 -1.73 -1.11 14.87
N LEU A 101 -1.96 -0.13 15.74
CA LEU A 101 -2.74 1.05 15.41
C LEU A 101 -2.04 1.91 14.35
N ARG A 102 -0.71 2.08 14.45
CA ARG A 102 0.10 2.83 13.48
C ARG A 102 0.11 2.15 12.12
N LEU A 103 0.30 0.83 12.07
CA LEU A 103 0.23 0.07 10.83
C LEU A 103 -1.14 0.24 10.15
N ARG A 104 -2.23 0.11 10.90
CA ARG A 104 -3.58 0.28 10.36
C ARG A 104 -3.84 1.71 9.88
N LYS A 105 -3.43 2.72 10.65
CA LYS A 105 -3.56 4.14 10.26
C LYS A 105 -2.72 4.45 9.02
N PHE A 106 -1.50 3.91 8.92
CA PHE A 106 -0.64 4.07 7.75
C PHE A 106 -1.31 3.54 6.47
N LEU A 107 -1.82 2.32 6.50
CA LEU A 107 -2.55 1.74 5.38
C LEU A 107 -3.84 2.52 5.06
N GLY A 108 -4.52 3.07 6.07
CA GLY A 108 -5.68 3.94 5.89
C GLY A 108 -5.34 5.26 5.19
N TRP A 109 -4.27 5.93 5.59
CA TRP A 109 -3.78 7.14 4.92
C TRP A 109 -3.33 6.85 3.50
N TRP A 110 -2.62 5.73 3.30
CA TRP A 110 -2.24 5.32 1.95
C TRP A 110 -3.47 5.13 1.04
N THR A 111 -4.51 4.46 1.56
CA THR A 111 -5.80 4.33 0.85
C THR A 111 -6.39 5.70 0.49
N ALA A 112 -6.42 6.62 1.46
CA ALA A 112 -6.96 7.95 1.24
C ALA A 112 -6.21 8.71 0.12
N PHE A 113 -4.89 8.66 0.09
CA PHE A 113 -4.10 9.32 -0.96
C PHE A 113 -4.34 8.72 -2.34
N ILE A 114 -4.53 7.40 -2.48
CA ILE A 114 -4.88 6.79 -3.76
C ILE A 114 -6.27 7.26 -4.23
N VAL A 115 -7.24 7.35 -3.32
CA VAL A 115 -8.59 7.87 -3.65
C VAL A 115 -8.53 9.35 -4.03
N ILE A 116 -7.71 10.15 -3.34
CA ILE A 116 -7.50 11.57 -3.68
C ILE A 116 -6.90 11.70 -5.09
N ILE A 117 -5.90 10.89 -5.44
CA ILE A 117 -5.32 10.88 -6.80
C ILE A 117 -6.39 10.55 -7.84
N ALA A 118 -7.25 9.55 -7.57
CA ALA A 118 -8.37 9.22 -8.47
C ALA A 118 -9.33 10.41 -8.63
N ALA A 119 -9.67 11.07 -7.52
CA ALA A 119 -10.55 12.23 -7.54
C ALA A 119 -9.94 13.40 -8.32
N LEU A 120 -8.67 13.73 -8.07
CA LEU A 120 -7.94 14.80 -8.78
C LEU A 120 -7.88 14.54 -10.29
N ALA A 121 -7.59 13.30 -10.69
CA ALA A 121 -7.56 12.93 -12.10
C ALA A 121 -8.95 13.12 -12.77
N LEU A 122 -10.02 12.71 -12.09
CA LEU A 122 -11.38 12.90 -12.59
C LEU A 122 -11.80 14.39 -12.60
N MET A 123 -11.40 15.17 -11.60
CA MET A 123 -11.70 16.61 -11.58
C MET A 123 -11.01 17.34 -12.74
N GLY A 124 -9.79 16.96 -13.10
CA GLY A 124 -9.08 17.44 -14.29
C GLY A 124 -9.81 17.06 -15.58
N GLU A 125 -10.20 15.79 -15.73
CA GLU A 125 -10.94 15.30 -16.90
C GLU A 125 -12.26 16.05 -17.12
N PHE A 126 -13.00 16.33 -16.04
CA PHE A 126 -14.26 17.05 -16.11
C PHE A 126 -14.11 18.59 -16.07
N LYS A 127 -12.89 19.11 -16.14
CA LYS A 127 -12.59 20.56 -16.06
C LYS A 127 -13.13 21.25 -14.80
N MET A 128 -13.33 20.51 -13.74
CA MET A 128 -13.81 21.07 -12.47
C MET A 128 -12.69 21.76 -11.70
N PHE A 129 -11.51 21.16 -11.70
CA PHE A 129 -10.31 21.64 -11.05
C PHE A 129 -9.08 20.96 -11.68
N ASP A 130 -8.29 21.69 -12.42
CA ASP A 130 -7.13 21.15 -13.15
C ASP A 130 -5.91 22.06 -13.06
N PRO A 131 -5.32 22.24 -11.86
CA PRO A 131 -4.12 23.07 -11.68
C PRO A 131 -2.88 22.46 -12.35
N LEU A 132 -2.92 21.19 -12.74
CA LEU A 132 -1.82 20.44 -13.34
C LEU A 132 -1.88 20.40 -14.87
N GLY A 133 -2.94 20.92 -15.50
CA GLY A 133 -3.15 20.82 -16.94
C GLY A 133 -3.33 19.39 -17.46
N SER A 134 -3.90 18.51 -16.63
CA SER A 134 -4.13 17.09 -16.98
C SER A 134 -5.16 16.93 -18.09
N TYR A 135 -6.16 17.79 -18.15
CA TYR A 135 -7.17 17.83 -19.20
C TYR A 135 -6.53 18.04 -20.58
N ASP A 136 -5.64 19.02 -20.72
CA ASP A 136 -4.98 19.32 -21.98
C ASP A 136 -4.10 18.17 -22.45
N ILE A 137 -3.42 17.47 -21.53
CA ILE A 137 -2.63 16.29 -21.84
C ILE A 137 -3.54 15.15 -22.32
N THR A 138 -4.67 14.92 -21.62
CA THR A 138 -5.61 13.85 -21.96
C THR A 138 -6.21 14.05 -23.35
N HIS A 139 -6.64 15.24 -23.69
CA HIS A 139 -7.27 15.57 -24.99
C HIS A 139 -6.24 15.85 -26.11
N GLY A 140 -5.02 16.22 -25.75
CA GLY A 140 -3.95 16.49 -26.71
C GLY A 140 -3.13 15.25 -27.06
N ARG A 141 -2.10 14.97 -26.24
CA ARG A 141 -1.08 13.95 -26.53
C ARG A 141 -1.55 12.52 -26.32
N MET A 142 -2.40 12.27 -25.32
CA MET A 142 -2.79 10.93 -24.88
C MET A 142 -4.14 10.47 -25.47
N LYS A 143 -4.74 11.24 -26.37
CA LYS A 143 -5.95 10.87 -27.11
C LYS A 143 -7.03 10.21 -26.23
N GLU A 144 -7.74 11.00 -25.45
CA GLU A 144 -8.89 10.55 -24.65
C GLU A 144 -8.58 9.52 -23.56
N ARG A 145 -7.33 9.40 -23.13
CA ARG A 145 -6.92 8.51 -22.05
C ARG A 145 -6.60 9.32 -20.80
N LEU A 146 -7.28 9.00 -19.69
CA LEU A 146 -7.10 9.71 -18.42
C LEU A 146 -5.65 9.62 -17.92
N VAL A 147 -5.09 10.77 -17.55
CA VAL A 147 -3.82 10.93 -16.84
C VAL A 147 -4.00 11.94 -15.70
N LEU A 148 -3.08 11.94 -14.76
CA LEU A 148 -2.88 13.05 -13.84
C LEU A 148 -1.45 13.56 -14.06
N ASN A 149 -1.29 14.84 -14.38
CA ASN A 149 0.01 15.42 -14.76
C ASN A 149 0.95 15.59 -13.55
N LEU A 150 1.11 14.52 -12.79
CA LEU A 150 2.15 14.36 -11.77
C LEU A 150 3.20 13.38 -12.30
N SER A 151 4.48 13.67 -12.13
CA SER A 151 5.60 12.89 -12.69
C SER A 151 5.53 11.39 -12.40
N MET A 152 4.83 10.99 -11.34
CA MET A 152 4.62 9.59 -10.97
C MET A 152 3.53 8.89 -11.79
N VAL A 153 2.51 9.61 -12.24
CA VAL A 153 1.28 9.08 -12.86
C VAL A 153 0.89 9.85 -14.14
N ASN A 154 1.82 10.56 -14.75
CA ASN A 154 1.64 11.31 -16.00
C ASN A 154 1.49 10.42 -17.26
N ASN A 155 1.36 9.12 -17.06
CA ASN A 155 1.12 8.14 -18.09
C ASN A 155 -0.14 7.34 -17.74
N PRO A 156 -1.08 7.08 -18.68
CA PRO A 156 -2.31 6.35 -18.41
C PRO A 156 -2.09 4.96 -17.81
N ASN A 157 -1.03 4.27 -18.22
CA ASN A 157 -0.72 2.95 -17.66
C ASN A 157 -0.23 3.08 -16.22
N ALA A 158 0.66 4.04 -15.94
CA ALA A 158 1.15 4.29 -14.58
C ALA A 158 0.01 4.69 -13.63
N LEU A 159 -0.89 5.59 -14.07
CA LEU A 159 -2.09 5.94 -13.31
C LEU A 159 -2.98 4.73 -13.08
N GLY A 160 -3.30 3.96 -14.14
CA GLY A 160 -4.14 2.77 -14.02
C GLY A 160 -3.61 1.78 -12.98
N HIS A 161 -2.33 1.45 -13.02
CA HIS A 161 -1.72 0.55 -12.04
C HIS A 161 -1.61 1.15 -10.63
N ALA A 162 -1.46 2.47 -10.50
CA ALA A 162 -1.45 3.15 -9.19
C ALA A 162 -2.81 3.12 -8.50
N LEU A 163 -3.91 2.99 -9.26
CA LEU A 163 -5.28 2.93 -8.73
C LEU A 163 -5.70 1.51 -8.29
N VAL A 164 -5.09 0.46 -8.83
CA VAL A 164 -5.44 -0.95 -8.51
C VAL A 164 -5.43 -1.25 -7.02
N PRO A 165 -4.45 -0.80 -6.21
CA PRO A 165 -4.42 -1.04 -4.77
C PRO A 165 -5.65 -0.51 -4.01
N ALA A 166 -6.37 0.49 -4.54
CA ALA A 166 -7.58 1.00 -3.92
C ALA A 166 -8.66 -0.08 -3.76
N ILE A 167 -8.71 -1.06 -4.67
CA ILE A 167 -9.71 -2.15 -4.65
C ILE A 167 -9.63 -2.95 -3.35
N PRO A 168 -8.52 -3.65 -3.03
CA PRO A 168 -8.42 -4.39 -1.77
C PRO A 168 -8.43 -3.47 -0.56
N MET A 169 -7.86 -2.28 -0.64
CA MET A 169 -7.81 -1.34 0.48
C MET A 169 -9.21 -0.92 0.91
N LEU A 170 -10.03 -0.41 0.01
CA LEU A 170 -11.41 -0.01 0.31
C LEU A 170 -12.29 -1.19 0.71
N TYR A 171 -12.11 -2.34 0.04
CA TYR A 171 -12.84 -3.54 0.40
C TYR A 171 -12.57 -3.97 1.85
N TYR A 172 -11.31 -4.13 2.24
CA TYR A 172 -10.98 -4.62 3.58
C TYR A 172 -11.18 -3.56 4.67
N PHE A 173 -11.00 -2.27 4.39
CA PHE A 173 -11.22 -1.22 5.39
C PHE A 173 -12.68 -0.86 5.58
N CYS A 174 -13.48 -0.82 4.50
CA CYS A 174 -14.83 -0.28 4.54
C CYS A 174 -15.93 -1.32 4.33
N ILE A 175 -15.66 -2.45 3.63
CA ILE A 175 -16.72 -3.38 3.21
C ILE A 175 -16.67 -4.68 4.03
N TRP A 176 -15.51 -5.35 4.11
CA TRP A 176 -15.41 -6.68 4.70
C TRP A 176 -15.66 -6.68 6.20
N LYS A 177 -16.75 -7.37 6.63
CA LYS A 177 -17.18 -7.46 8.04
C LYS A 177 -17.31 -6.07 8.71
N ARG A 178 -17.88 -5.09 8.01
CA ARG A 178 -18.17 -3.75 8.52
C ARG A 178 -19.69 -3.51 8.61
N PRO A 179 -20.15 -2.56 9.45
CA PRO A 179 -21.54 -2.14 9.50
C PRO A 179 -22.00 -1.56 8.16
N LEU A 180 -23.31 -1.57 7.91
CA LEU A 180 -23.91 -1.19 6.62
C LEU A 180 -23.47 0.20 6.16
N PHE A 181 -23.48 1.19 7.06
CA PHE A 181 -23.02 2.55 6.76
C PHE A 181 -21.60 2.60 6.19
N MET A 182 -20.66 1.87 6.82
CA MET A 182 -19.28 1.80 6.31
C MET A 182 -19.19 1.10 4.95
N LYS A 183 -20.04 0.08 4.71
CA LYS A 183 -20.09 -0.59 3.41
C LYS A 183 -20.57 0.39 2.32
N GLN A 184 -21.58 1.19 2.61
CA GLN A 184 -22.08 2.20 1.68
C GLN A 184 -20.99 3.22 1.33
N ILE A 185 -20.29 3.78 2.34
CA ILE A 185 -19.14 4.67 2.12
C ILE A 185 -18.08 3.98 1.26
N GLY A 186 -17.73 2.73 1.58
CA GLY A 186 -16.73 1.96 0.85
C GLY A 186 -17.11 1.72 -0.61
N CYS A 187 -18.37 1.39 -0.88
CA CYS A 187 -18.88 1.21 -2.25
C CYS A 187 -18.82 2.52 -3.04
N VAL A 188 -19.26 3.63 -2.44
CA VAL A 188 -19.21 4.96 -3.10
C VAL A 188 -17.76 5.38 -3.35
N ALA A 189 -16.88 5.24 -2.34
CA ALA A 189 -15.46 5.57 -2.48
C ALA A 189 -14.76 4.71 -3.54
N LEU A 190 -15.19 3.47 -3.77
CA LEU A 190 -14.63 2.57 -4.76
C LEU A 190 -14.97 2.97 -6.20
N ILE A 191 -16.08 3.68 -6.41
CA ILE A 191 -16.49 4.16 -7.74
C ILE A 191 -15.41 5.08 -8.33
N LEU A 192 -14.82 5.98 -7.53
CA LEU A 192 -13.81 6.93 -8.01
C LEU A 192 -12.60 6.24 -8.66
N PRO A 193 -11.84 5.35 -7.96
CA PRO A 193 -10.69 4.71 -8.56
C PRO A 193 -11.07 3.73 -9.68
N LEU A 194 -12.22 3.08 -9.63
CA LEU A 194 -12.67 2.20 -10.72
C LEU A 194 -13.04 2.98 -11.97
N TYR A 195 -13.73 4.10 -11.83
CA TYR A 195 -14.09 4.95 -12.96
C TYR A 195 -12.86 5.65 -13.55
N ALA A 196 -11.97 6.17 -12.70
CA ALA A 196 -10.69 6.70 -13.16
C ALA A 196 -9.86 5.62 -13.90
N LEU A 197 -9.78 4.40 -13.36
CA LEU A 197 -9.11 3.28 -14.02
C LEU A 197 -9.74 2.97 -15.40
N PHE A 198 -11.07 2.97 -15.48
CA PHE A 198 -11.78 2.77 -16.75
C PHE A 198 -11.36 3.83 -17.80
N LEU A 199 -11.32 5.09 -17.42
CA LEU A 199 -10.93 6.19 -18.31
C LEU A 199 -9.45 6.16 -18.71
N THR A 200 -8.57 5.50 -17.93
CA THR A 200 -7.16 5.33 -18.35
C THR A 200 -7.02 4.46 -19.60
N GLN A 201 -7.99 3.61 -19.93
CA GLN A 201 -7.96 2.62 -20.99
C GLN A 201 -6.67 1.76 -20.99
N SER A 202 -6.17 1.45 -19.79
CA SER A 202 -4.96 0.66 -19.60
C SER A 202 -5.28 -0.84 -19.60
N LYS A 203 -4.94 -1.55 -20.69
CA LYS A 203 -5.11 -3.02 -20.76
C LYS A 203 -4.46 -3.74 -19.59
N GLY A 204 -3.22 -3.36 -19.22
CA GLY A 204 -2.51 -3.92 -18.07
C GLY A 204 -3.15 -3.55 -16.73
N GLY A 205 -3.65 -2.30 -16.58
CA GLY A 205 -4.39 -1.85 -15.41
C GLY A 205 -5.68 -2.64 -15.20
N TYR A 206 -6.42 -2.93 -16.28
CA TYR A 206 -7.62 -3.77 -16.21
C TYR A 206 -7.29 -5.19 -15.77
N LEU A 207 -6.26 -5.81 -16.35
CA LEU A 207 -5.83 -7.16 -15.95
C LEU A 207 -5.42 -7.20 -14.48
N ALA A 208 -4.65 -6.22 -14.02
CA ALA A 208 -4.24 -6.13 -12.63
C ALA A 208 -5.45 -5.92 -11.68
N ALA A 209 -6.43 -5.10 -12.07
CA ALA A 209 -7.65 -4.90 -11.29
C ALA A 209 -8.51 -6.17 -11.22
N VAL A 210 -8.61 -6.90 -12.33
CA VAL A 210 -9.27 -8.21 -12.42
C VAL A 210 -8.65 -9.18 -11.42
N VAL A 211 -7.34 -9.36 -11.43
CA VAL A 211 -6.62 -10.26 -10.51
C VAL A 211 -6.73 -9.78 -9.06
N ALA A 212 -6.58 -8.47 -8.82
CA ALA A 212 -6.73 -7.88 -7.49
C ALA A 212 -8.14 -8.13 -6.91
N THR A 213 -9.18 -7.94 -7.72
CA THR A 213 -10.57 -8.20 -7.31
C THR A 213 -10.79 -9.67 -7.00
N MET A 214 -10.32 -10.56 -7.88
CA MET A 214 -10.44 -12.00 -7.69
C MET A 214 -9.72 -12.45 -6.42
N ALA A 215 -8.47 -12.02 -6.21
CA ALA A 215 -7.72 -12.32 -5.00
C ALA A 215 -8.40 -11.74 -3.74
N THR A 216 -8.97 -10.52 -3.82
CA THR A 216 -9.70 -9.88 -2.72
C THR A 216 -10.91 -10.70 -2.29
N LEU A 217 -11.66 -11.23 -3.23
CA LEU A 217 -12.88 -11.98 -2.97
C LEU A 217 -12.63 -13.45 -2.59
N THR A 218 -11.53 -14.05 -3.05
CA THR A 218 -11.25 -15.48 -2.85
C THR A 218 -10.32 -15.76 -1.67
N PHE A 219 -9.32 -14.91 -1.40
CA PHE A 219 -8.31 -15.21 -0.40
C PHE A 219 -8.90 -15.45 1.01
N GLY A 220 -8.56 -16.60 1.59
CA GLY A 220 -9.06 -17.01 2.92
C GLY A 220 -10.55 -17.41 2.95
N ARG A 221 -11.15 -17.72 1.80
CA ARG A 221 -12.49 -18.33 1.70
C ARG A 221 -12.40 -19.85 1.59
N PRO A 222 -13.46 -20.59 1.92
CA PRO A 222 -13.53 -22.01 1.64
C PRO A 222 -13.35 -22.32 0.16
N LYS A 223 -12.75 -23.47 -0.19
CA LYS A 223 -12.45 -23.85 -1.58
C LYS A 223 -13.68 -23.80 -2.50
N THR A 224 -14.83 -24.26 -2.02
CA THR A 224 -16.09 -24.19 -2.78
C THR A 224 -16.45 -22.76 -3.17
N VAL A 225 -16.33 -21.81 -2.24
CA VAL A 225 -16.60 -20.39 -2.51
C VAL A 225 -15.58 -19.81 -3.49
N GLN A 226 -14.30 -20.20 -3.38
CA GLN A 226 -13.26 -19.78 -4.33
C GLN A 226 -13.58 -20.25 -5.76
N ILE A 227 -14.04 -21.50 -5.92
CA ILE A 227 -14.41 -22.07 -7.23
C ILE A 227 -15.61 -21.32 -7.80
N ILE A 228 -16.66 -21.12 -7.01
CA ILE A 228 -17.87 -20.39 -7.47
C ILE A 228 -17.49 -18.96 -7.91
N ILE A 229 -16.74 -18.22 -7.09
CA ILE A 229 -16.30 -16.89 -7.44
C ILE A 229 -15.43 -16.94 -8.70
N GLY A 230 -14.52 -17.91 -8.83
CA GLY A 230 -13.66 -18.07 -10.00
C GLY A 230 -14.47 -18.28 -11.28
N ILE A 231 -15.44 -19.20 -11.27
CA ILE A 231 -16.31 -19.46 -12.43
C ILE A 231 -17.13 -18.21 -12.79
N THR A 232 -17.79 -17.61 -11.79
CA THR A 232 -18.58 -16.39 -12.00
C THR A 232 -17.71 -15.27 -12.57
N PHE A 233 -16.50 -15.13 -12.05
CA PHE A 233 -15.57 -14.09 -12.47
C PHE A 233 -15.08 -14.31 -13.91
N VAL A 234 -14.76 -15.56 -14.30
CA VAL A 234 -14.39 -15.88 -15.68
C VAL A 234 -15.53 -15.57 -16.63
N ALA A 235 -16.77 -15.97 -16.29
CA ALA A 235 -17.94 -15.70 -17.11
C ALA A 235 -18.19 -14.18 -17.29
N VAL A 236 -18.13 -13.41 -16.19
CA VAL A 236 -18.29 -11.94 -16.24
C VAL A 236 -17.12 -11.27 -16.98
N ALA A 237 -15.88 -11.70 -16.75
CA ALA A 237 -14.70 -11.13 -17.40
C ALA A 237 -14.74 -11.39 -18.92
N SER A 238 -15.12 -12.59 -19.35
CA SER A 238 -15.29 -12.93 -20.77
C SER A 238 -16.33 -12.04 -21.45
N SER A 239 -17.45 -11.77 -20.78
CA SER A 239 -18.46 -10.84 -21.29
C SER A 239 -17.99 -9.38 -21.29
N ALA A 240 -17.25 -8.98 -20.24
CA ALA A 240 -16.76 -7.61 -20.08
C ALA A 240 -15.65 -7.25 -21.08
N ILE A 241 -14.91 -8.21 -21.64
CA ILE A 241 -13.89 -7.96 -22.65
C ILE A 241 -14.46 -7.17 -23.83
N TYR A 242 -15.69 -7.44 -24.25
CA TYR A 242 -16.36 -6.72 -25.33
C TYR A 242 -16.79 -5.30 -24.95
N LEU A 243 -16.93 -5.01 -23.65
CA LEU A 243 -17.35 -3.70 -23.14
C LEU A 243 -16.18 -2.79 -22.80
N LEU A 244 -14.99 -3.37 -22.56
CA LEU A 244 -13.81 -2.59 -22.16
C LEU A 244 -13.14 -1.96 -23.38
N PRO A 245 -12.87 -0.63 -23.35
CA PRO A 245 -12.17 0.05 -24.43
C PRO A 245 -10.84 -0.65 -24.75
N ARG A 246 -10.54 -0.78 -26.05
CA ARG A 246 -9.29 -1.37 -26.59
C ARG A 246 -9.04 -2.84 -26.28
N MET A 247 -9.88 -3.54 -25.53
CA MET A 247 -9.70 -4.98 -25.28
C MET A 247 -10.05 -5.81 -26.53
N THR A 248 -10.97 -5.36 -27.35
CA THR A 248 -11.29 -5.97 -28.65
C THR A 248 -10.16 -5.88 -29.67
N GLU A 249 -9.19 -4.97 -29.45
CA GLU A 249 -8.00 -4.82 -30.30
C GLU A 249 -6.88 -5.83 -29.97
N LEU A 250 -7.07 -6.72 -28.97
CA LEU A 250 -6.06 -7.73 -28.62
C LEU A 250 -5.74 -8.68 -29.80
N ASN A 251 -6.71 -8.94 -30.68
CA ASN A 251 -6.50 -9.72 -31.91
C ASN A 251 -5.57 -9.04 -32.90
N LYS A 252 -5.29 -7.73 -32.75
CA LYS A 252 -4.33 -6.96 -33.56
C LYS A 252 -3.03 -6.68 -32.78
N ALA A 253 -2.73 -7.48 -31.75
CA ALA A 253 -1.57 -7.27 -30.88
C ALA A 253 -0.24 -7.24 -31.65
N GLN A 254 -0.13 -8.03 -32.74
CA GLN A 254 1.04 -8.03 -33.63
C GLN A 254 1.22 -6.72 -34.41
N ALA A 255 0.14 -5.99 -34.67
CA ALA A 255 0.18 -4.69 -35.35
C ALA A 255 0.26 -3.50 -34.36
N ASP A 256 0.12 -3.72 -33.03
CA ASP A 256 0.20 -2.67 -32.02
C ASP A 256 1.68 -2.34 -31.72
N GLU A 257 2.14 -1.19 -32.23
CA GLU A 257 3.51 -0.68 -32.04
C GLU A 257 3.94 -0.62 -30.55
N ALA A 258 2.99 -0.36 -29.64
CA ALA A 258 3.28 -0.31 -28.21
C ALA A 258 3.55 -1.71 -27.64
N ILE A 259 2.89 -2.75 -28.16
CA ILE A 259 3.12 -4.14 -27.78
C ILE A 259 4.46 -4.61 -28.37
N GLN A 260 4.69 -4.39 -29.66
CA GLN A 260 5.93 -4.77 -30.33
C GLN A 260 7.16 -4.12 -29.68
N GLY A 261 7.04 -2.83 -29.30
CA GLY A 261 8.13 -2.17 -28.60
C GLY A 261 8.44 -2.75 -27.21
N ARG A 262 7.44 -3.32 -26.50
CA ARG A 262 7.67 -4.02 -25.23
C ARG A 262 8.33 -5.37 -25.44
N ILE A 263 7.91 -6.10 -26.47
CA ILE A 263 8.49 -7.39 -26.83
C ILE A 263 9.97 -7.20 -27.20
N GLN A 264 10.27 -6.20 -28.03
CA GLN A 264 11.65 -5.90 -28.40
C GLN A 264 12.51 -5.52 -27.19
N SER A 265 11.98 -4.67 -26.30
CA SER A 265 12.67 -4.38 -25.02
C SER A 265 12.85 -5.65 -24.15
N SER A 266 11.91 -6.57 -24.20
CA SER A 266 11.96 -7.84 -23.48
C SER A 266 13.05 -8.77 -24.04
N ILE A 267 13.21 -8.81 -25.37
CA ILE A 267 14.27 -9.57 -26.05
C ILE A 267 15.65 -9.03 -25.66
N HIS A 268 15.88 -7.71 -25.77
CA HIS A 268 17.15 -7.11 -25.36
C HIS A 268 17.41 -7.30 -23.85
N GLY A 269 16.36 -7.17 -23.02
CA GLY A 269 16.48 -7.44 -21.58
C GLY A 269 16.90 -8.87 -21.27
N GLN A 270 16.40 -9.86 -22.04
CA GLN A 270 16.78 -11.26 -21.90
C GLN A 270 18.22 -11.49 -22.32
N GLU A 271 18.69 -10.85 -23.39
CA GLU A 271 20.08 -10.87 -23.81
C GLU A 271 21.00 -10.41 -22.69
N TYR A 272 20.72 -9.24 -22.06
CA TYR A 272 21.52 -8.74 -20.93
C TYR A 272 21.45 -9.64 -19.71
N TYR A 273 20.29 -10.21 -19.41
CA TYR A 273 20.09 -11.14 -18.31
C TYR A 273 20.95 -12.42 -18.42
N HIS A 274 21.18 -12.90 -19.65
CA HIS A 274 21.98 -14.11 -19.89
C HIS A 274 23.46 -13.82 -20.09
N SER A 275 23.82 -12.73 -20.76
CA SER A 275 25.20 -12.41 -21.13
C SER A 275 25.96 -11.68 -20.02
N LEU A 276 25.27 -10.88 -19.17
CA LEU A 276 25.90 -10.02 -18.19
C LEU A 276 25.61 -10.50 -16.75
N PRO A 277 26.60 -11.02 -16.01
CA PRO A 277 26.40 -11.54 -14.65
C PRO A 277 25.83 -10.49 -13.67
N TYR A 278 26.25 -9.23 -13.82
CA TYR A 278 25.83 -8.09 -13.02
C TYR A 278 24.70 -7.27 -13.66
N GLY A 279 24.28 -7.62 -14.89
CA GLY A 279 23.39 -6.80 -15.69
C GLY A 279 24.08 -5.53 -16.19
N VAL A 280 23.28 -4.56 -16.67
CA VAL A 280 23.79 -3.27 -17.20
C VAL A 280 23.89 -2.17 -16.11
N GLY A 281 23.53 -2.47 -14.88
CA GLY A 281 23.44 -1.51 -13.76
C GLY A 281 22.10 -0.80 -13.68
N GLN A 282 21.70 -0.41 -12.47
CA GLN A 282 20.45 0.26 -12.18
C GLN A 282 20.28 1.54 -13.00
N GLY A 283 19.13 1.69 -13.66
CA GLY A 283 18.75 2.86 -14.47
C GLY A 283 19.41 2.95 -15.83
N ASN A 284 20.32 2.03 -16.21
CA ASN A 284 21.06 2.07 -17.48
C ASN A 284 20.38 1.30 -18.61
N PHE A 285 19.32 0.53 -18.36
CA PHE A 285 18.71 -0.32 -19.38
C PHE A 285 18.41 0.41 -20.69
N VAL A 286 17.71 1.53 -20.65
CA VAL A 286 17.31 2.31 -21.85
C VAL A 286 18.52 2.88 -22.57
N LYS A 287 19.56 3.32 -21.82
CA LYS A 287 20.79 3.89 -22.37
C LYS A 287 21.57 2.82 -23.13
N VAL A 288 21.86 1.69 -22.49
CA VAL A 288 22.62 0.59 -23.11
C VAL A 288 21.89 0.00 -24.29
N GLN A 289 20.56 -0.16 -24.18
CA GLN A 289 19.72 -0.62 -25.30
C GLN A 289 19.81 0.33 -26.51
N PHE A 290 19.84 1.65 -26.27
CA PHE A 290 20.00 2.62 -27.33
C PHE A 290 21.39 2.55 -27.95
N GLU A 291 22.44 2.44 -27.16
CA GLU A 291 23.82 2.35 -27.64
C GLU A 291 24.10 1.09 -28.46
N GLN A 292 23.52 -0.06 -28.08
CA GLN A 292 23.78 -1.35 -28.73
C GLN A 292 22.82 -1.66 -29.89
N HIS A 293 21.55 -1.30 -29.75
CA HIS A 293 20.50 -1.70 -30.70
C HIS A 293 19.79 -0.52 -31.36
N ASN A 294 20.21 0.75 -31.08
CA ASN A 294 19.54 1.96 -31.56
C ASN A 294 18.03 1.97 -31.23
N PHE A 295 17.67 1.42 -30.07
CA PHE A 295 16.28 1.26 -29.64
C PHE A 295 16.06 1.89 -28.25
N LYS A 296 15.19 2.91 -28.18
CA LYS A 296 14.98 3.73 -26.97
C LYS A 296 13.57 3.54 -26.42
N LYS A 297 13.32 2.43 -25.74
CA LYS A 297 12.07 2.20 -25.00
C LYS A 297 12.36 1.60 -23.62
N ALA A 298 11.54 1.94 -22.63
CA ALA A 298 11.62 1.34 -21.30
C ALA A 298 11.17 -0.14 -21.31
N ALA A 299 11.62 -0.93 -20.38
CA ALA A 299 11.26 -2.35 -20.24
C ALA A 299 9.74 -2.56 -20.07
N HIS A 300 9.05 -1.58 -19.47
CA HIS A 300 7.63 -1.67 -19.09
C HIS A 300 7.27 -2.96 -18.35
N SER A 301 8.24 -3.54 -17.68
CA SER A 301 8.11 -4.70 -16.79
C SER A 301 9.16 -4.60 -15.70
N THR A 302 8.73 -4.69 -14.46
CA THR A 302 9.59 -4.71 -13.27
C THR A 302 10.57 -5.90 -13.30
N PHE A 303 10.10 -7.05 -13.79
CA PHE A 303 10.93 -8.27 -13.87
C PHE A 303 11.98 -8.16 -14.97
N VAL A 304 11.59 -7.72 -16.16
CA VAL A 304 12.53 -7.47 -17.26
C VAL A 304 13.56 -6.42 -16.86
N GLN A 305 13.12 -5.31 -16.27
CA GLN A 305 14.00 -4.27 -15.77
C GLN A 305 15.01 -4.80 -14.75
N THR A 306 14.51 -5.51 -13.71
CA THR A 306 15.38 -6.03 -12.64
C THR A 306 16.38 -7.05 -13.18
N GLY A 307 15.95 -7.95 -14.08
CA GLY A 307 16.81 -8.95 -14.66
C GLY A 307 17.88 -8.35 -15.58
N ALA A 308 17.50 -7.41 -16.44
CA ALA A 308 18.43 -6.75 -17.36
C ALA A 308 19.43 -5.84 -16.62
N GLU A 309 18.96 -5.10 -15.60
CA GLU A 309 19.79 -4.13 -14.88
C GLU A 309 20.68 -4.75 -13.81
N LEU A 310 20.24 -5.82 -13.14
CA LEU A 310 20.93 -6.41 -11.98
C LEU A 310 21.37 -7.87 -12.18
N GLY A 311 21.12 -8.44 -13.36
CA GLY A 311 21.45 -9.82 -13.67
C GLY A 311 20.66 -10.85 -12.85
N LYS A 312 21.10 -12.11 -12.89
CA LYS A 312 20.44 -13.25 -12.19
C LYS A 312 20.39 -13.06 -10.68
N THR A 313 21.48 -12.56 -10.08
CA THR A 313 21.56 -12.34 -8.63
C THR A 313 20.59 -11.26 -8.18
N GLY A 314 20.49 -10.14 -8.91
CA GLY A 314 19.55 -9.08 -8.55
C GLY A 314 18.10 -9.53 -8.69
N MET A 315 17.77 -10.30 -9.74
CA MET A 315 16.45 -10.91 -9.90
C MET A 315 16.14 -11.89 -8.77
N PHE A 316 17.11 -12.73 -8.37
CA PHE A 316 16.97 -13.64 -7.23
C PHE A 316 16.65 -12.88 -5.95
N LEU A 317 17.40 -11.84 -5.62
CA LEU A 317 17.18 -11.04 -4.41
C LEU A 317 15.82 -10.31 -4.43
N PHE A 318 15.42 -9.79 -5.58
CA PHE A 318 14.09 -9.19 -5.76
C PHE A 318 12.96 -10.21 -5.50
N LEU A 319 13.07 -11.40 -6.09
CA LEU A 319 12.11 -12.50 -5.88
C LEU A 319 12.14 -13.01 -4.44
N LEU A 320 13.30 -13.02 -3.78
CA LEU A 320 13.44 -13.39 -2.37
C LEU A 320 12.64 -12.43 -1.47
N ILE A 321 12.67 -11.13 -1.73
CA ILE A 321 11.85 -10.14 -1.00
C ILE A 321 10.37 -10.44 -1.18
N LEU A 322 9.92 -10.65 -2.42
CA LEU A 322 8.52 -10.98 -2.72
C LEU A 322 8.10 -12.29 -2.06
N TRP A 323 8.96 -13.31 -2.09
CA TRP A 323 8.71 -14.57 -1.41
C TRP A 323 8.62 -14.41 0.11
N CYS A 324 9.52 -13.65 0.74
CA CYS A 324 9.45 -13.36 2.18
C CYS A 324 8.11 -12.70 2.56
N CYS A 325 7.63 -11.76 1.72
CA CYS A 325 6.32 -11.16 1.91
C CYS A 325 5.19 -12.18 1.80
N LEU A 326 5.16 -12.97 0.74
CA LEU A 326 4.15 -14.00 0.54
C LEU A 326 4.19 -15.06 1.64
N ARG A 327 5.38 -15.56 2.00
CA ARG A 327 5.56 -16.52 3.09
C ARG A 327 4.97 -16.01 4.39
N THR A 328 5.30 -14.77 4.77
CA THR A 328 4.74 -14.16 5.99
C THR A 328 3.23 -14.12 5.95
N LEU A 329 2.64 -13.71 4.84
CA LEU A 329 1.19 -13.50 4.72
C LEU A 329 0.40 -14.81 4.55
N MET A 330 0.99 -15.84 3.94
CA MET A 330 0.36 -17.16 3.79
C MET A 330 0.36 -17.95 5.10
N PHE A 331 1.46 -17.92 5.84
CA PHE A 331 1.64 -18.77 7.03
C PHE A 331 1.39 -18.05 8.36
N ALA A 332 1.08 -16.74 8.34
CA ALA A 332 0.76 -15.98 9.53
C ALA A 332 -0.49 -16.52 10.24
N LYS A 333 -0.36 -16.83 11.52
CA LYS A 333 -1.48 -17.17 12.40
C LYS A 333 -2.01 -15.89 13.05
N THR A 334 -3.17 -15.45 12.63
CA THR A 334 -3.84 -14.27 13.16
C THR A 334 -4.73 -14.63 14.34
N GLN A 335 -4.73 -13.79 15.38
CA GLN A 335 -5.52 -14.01 16.60
C GLN A 335 -6.81 -13.18 16.58
N THR A 336 -6.83 -12.05 15.89
CA THR A 336 -7.98 -11.15 15.86
C THR A 336 -8.52 -10.93 14.44
N PRO A 337 -9.81 -10.60 14.29
CA PRO A 337 -10.39 -10.27 12.98
C PRO A 337 -9.69 -9.09 12.29
N GLU A 338 -9.15 -8.13 13.05
CA GLU A 338 -8.43 -6.98 12.51
C GLU A 338 -7.05 -7.41 11.95
N GLN A 339 -6.33 -8.31 12.65
CA GLN A 339 -5.10 -8.90 12.12
C GLN A 339 -5.36 -9.65 10.82
N GLU A 340 -6.43 -10.43 10.78
CA GLU A 340 -6.82 -11.17 9.58
C GLU A 340 -7.19 -10.23 8.42
N ARG A 341 -7.84 -9.10 8.70
CA ARG A 341 -8.15 -8.06 7.71
C ARG A 341 -6.89 -7.50 7.08
N VAL A 342 -5.92 -7.08 7.90
CA VAL A 342 -4.65 -6.53 7.40
C VAL A 342 -3.82 -7.60 6.70
N ARG A 343 -3.79 -8.83 7.18
CA ARG A 343 -3.12 -9.95 6.50
C ARG A 343 -3.66 -10.15 5.09
N ARG A 344 -4.98 -10.18 4.94
CA ARG A 344 -5.63 -10.34 3.62
C ARG A 344 -5.36 -9.15 2.72
N LEU A 345 -5.46 -7.93 3.25
CA LEU A 345 -5.15 -6.73 2.51
C LEU A 345 -3.71 -6.75 1.97
N LEU A 346 -2.73 -6.97 2.84
CA LEU A 346 -1.33 -7.00 2.45
C LEU A 346 -1.03 -8.11 1.44
N PHE A 347 -1.63 -9.30 1.60
CA PHE A 347 -1.49 -10.39 0.63
C PHE A 347 -1.96 -9.97 -0.77
N VAL A 348 -3.15 -9.38 -0.87
CA VAL A 348 -3.67 -8.93 -2.16
C VAL A 348 -2.85 -7.79 -2.75
N LEU A 349 -2.31 -6.89 -1.91
CA LEU A 349 -1.39 -5.84 -2.38
C LEU A 349 -0.13 -6.43 -3.01
N VAL A 350 0.47 -7.46 -2.40
CA VAL A 350 1.64 -8.15 -2.97
C VAL A 350 1.29 -8.84 -4.29
N ILE A 351 0.16 -9.56 -4.37
CA ILE A 351 -0.30 -10.19 -5.61
C ILE A 351 -0.55 -9.12 -6.69
N SER A 352 -1.23 -8.03 -6.34
CA SER A 352 -1.49 -6.92 -7.28
C SER A 352 -0.18 -6.30 -7.79
N PHE A 353 0.83 -6.17 -6.92
CA PHE A 353 2.14 -5.67 -7.32
C PHE A 353 2.84 -6.64 -8.27
N VAL A 354 2.83 -7.94 -8.00
CA VAL A 354 3.45 -8.97 -8.86
C VAL A 354 2.83 -8.94 -10.26
N VAL A 355 1.49 -8.89 -10.37
CA VAL A 355 0.80 -8.83 -11.67
C VAL A 355 1.05 -7.51 -12.37
N SER A 356 0.95 -6.38 -11.67
CA SER A 356 1.28 -5.06 -12.23
C SER A 356 2.72 -4.98 -12.69
N GLY A 357 3.64 -5.62 -11.96
CA GLY A 357 5.07 -5.63 -12.26
C GLY A 357 5.43 -6.25 -13.61
N TRP A 358 4.57 -7.10 -14.18
CA TRP A 358 4.75 -7.57 -15.57
C TRP A 358 4.41 -6.52 -16.63
N MET A 359 3.69 -5.45 -16.24
CA MET A 359 3.17 -4.45 -17.16
C MET A 359 3.76 -3.04 -16.99
N VAL A 360 4.50 -2.81 -15.87
CA VAL A 360 5.09 -1.50 -15.52
C VAL A 360 6.40 -1.64 -14.73
N ASP A 361 7.22 -0.59 -14.76
CA ASP A 361 8.55 -0.51 -14.15
C ASP A 361 8.44 0.02 -12.71
N PHE A 362 8.26 -0.85 -11.74
CA PHE A 362 8.07 -0.48 -10.33
C PHE A 362 9.18 -0.98 -9.39
N ALA A 363 10.25 -1.61 -9.89
CA ALA A 363 11.32 -2.20 -9.08
C ALA A 363 11.92 -1.22 -8.05
N TYR A 364 12.12 0.03 -8.45
CA TYR A 364 12.78 1.05 -7.62
C TYR A 364 11.82 2.15 -7.16
N ARG A 365 10.51 1.95 -7.29
CA ARG A 365 9.51 2.92 -6.82
C ARG A 365 9.28 2.78 -5.31
N ALA A 366 9.03 3.91 -4.64
CA ALA A 366 8.78 3.92 -3.20
C ALA A 366 7.63 2.98 -2.77
N THR A 367 6.64 2.75 -3.65
CA THR A 367 5.53 1.82 -3.42
C THR A 367 6.01 0.41 -3.10
N PHE A 368 7.08 -0.09 -3.78
CA PHE A 368 7.69 -1.38 -3.47
C PHE A 368 8.20 -1.41 -2.03
N PHE A 369 8.99 -0.43 -1.64
CA PHE A 369 9.56 -0.32 -0.30
C PHE A 369 8.48 -0.14 0.78
N MET A 370 7.38 0.56 0.45
CA MET A 370 6.24 0.77 1.35
C MET A 370 5.53 -0.52 1.71
N PHE A 371 5.15 -1.34 0.73
CA PHE A 371 4.44 -2.57 1.04
C PHE A 371 5.35 -3.59 1.72
N VAL A 372 6.62 -3.68 1.33
CA VAL A 372 7.59 -4.56 2.02
C VAL A 372 7.76 -4.14 3.48
N ALA A 373 7.90 -2.83 3.75
CA ALA A 373 7.98 -2.32 5.11
C ALA A 373 6.69 -2.59 5.92
N ALA A 374 5.51 -2.45 5.30
CA ALA A 374 4.24 -2.76 5.95
C ALA A 374 4.10 -4.25 6.28
N VAL A 375 4.55 -5.16 5.39
CA VAL A 375 4.58 -6.60 5.66
C VAL A 375 5.61 -6.95 6.73
N GLY A 376 6.79 -6.33 6.69
CA GLY A 376 7.81 -6.48 7.74
C GLY A 376 7.31 -6.01 9.11
N ALA A 377 6.61 -4.88 9.18
CA ALA A 377 5.97 -4.39 10.40
C ALA A 377 4.87 -5.34 10.90
N PHE A 378 4.06 -5.88 9.99
CA PHE A 378 3.07 -6.91 10.31
C PHE A 378 3.72 -8.17 10.89
N HIS A 379 4.82 -8.63 10.29
CA HIS A 379 5.63 -9.75 10.79
C HIS A 379 6.16 -9.49 12.19
N ARG A 380 6.79 -8.32 12.42
CA ARG A 380 7.30 -7.90 13.74
C ARG A 380 6.19 -7.91 14.79
N HIS A 381 5.01 -7.41 14.45
CA HIS A 381 3.87 -7.37 15.35
C HIS A 381 3.39 -8.77 15.75
N LEU A 382 3.23 -9.68 14.79
CA LEU A 382 2.75 -11.05 15.05
C LEU A 382 3.73 -11.88 15.90
N HIS A 383 5.02 -11.63 15.79
CA HIS A 383 6.07 -12.39 16.48
C HIS A 383 6.56 -11.72 17.78
N GLY A 384 5.91 -10.64 18.22
CA GLY A 384 6.30 -9.91 19.43
C GLY A 384 7.68 -9.27 19.34
N LEU A 385 8.16 -8.98 18.11
CA LEU A 385 9.47 -8.37 17.87
C LEU A 385 9.42 -6.83 18.00
N MET A 386 8.25 -6.25 18.21
CA MET A 386 8.08 -4.85 18.54
C MET A 386 8.23 -4.68 20.06
N GLU A 387 9.13 -3.80 20.49
CA GLU A 387 9.12 -3.34 21.88
C GLU A 387 7.80 -2.59 22.10
N ILE A 388 6.94 -3.13 22.94
CA ILE A 388 5.84 -2.41 23.54
C ILE A 388 6.50 -1.51 24.61
N LYS A 389 7.03 -0.34 24.21
CA LYS A 389 7.12 0.76 25.19
C LYS A 389 5.67 1.14 25.43
N PRO A 390 5.15 1.00 26.67
CA PRO A 390 3.83 1.52 26.96
C PRO A 390 3.85 2.99 26.52
N ASP A 391 2.97 3.36 25.61
CA ASP A 391 2.71 4.77 25.32
C ASP A 391 2.51 5.40 26.68
N ALA A 392 3.25 6.48 26.96
CA ALA A 392 3.27 7.16 28.25
C ALA A 392 1.86 7.13 28.84
N GLU A 393 1.75 6.65 30.08
CA GLU A 393 0.47 6.50 30.79
C GLU A 393 -0.47 7.63 30.37
N PRO A 394 -1.75 7.34 30.07
CA PRO A 394 -2.69 8.40 29.77
C PRO A 394 -2.54 9.38 30.92
N VAL A 395 -2.14 10.62 30.59
CA VAL A 395 -2.00 11.71 31.57
C VAL A 395 -3.20 11.56 32.48
N LYS A 396 -2.96 11.09 33.72
CA LYS A 396 -4.01 10.94 34.73
C LYS A 396 -4.74 12.26 34.64
N SER A 397 -5.95 12.25 34.11
CA SER A 397 -6.77 13.46 34.13
C SER A 397 -6.74 13.84 35.61
N LYS A 398 -6.07 14.96 35.91
CA LYS A 398 -6.15 15.54 37.24
C LYS A 398 -7.64 15.61 37.47
N SER A 399 -8.15 14.72 38.33
CA SER A 399 -9.51 14.84 38.82
C SER A 399 -9.62 16.29 39.21
N LEU A 400 -10.40 17.06 38.47
CA LEU A 400 -10.75 18.42 38.86
C LEU A 400 -11.26 18.25 40.25
N SER A 401 -10.47 18.72 41.21
CA SER A 401 -10.83 18.70 42.64
C SER A 401 -12.23 19.30 42.78
N PRO A 402 -13.06 18.82 43.71
CA PRO A 402 -14.43 19.31 43.91
C PRO A 402 -14.52 20.78 44.37
N ALA A 403 -13.46 21.57 44.22
CA ALA A 403 -13.41 22.98 44.61
C ALA A 403 -14.26 23.93 43.74
N TRP A 404 -14.87 23.44 42.65
CA TRP A 404 -15.76 24.27 41.82
C TRP A 404 -17.23 24.19 42.21
N SER A 405 -17.64 23.28 43.12
CA SER A 405 -19.03 23.19 43.61
C SER A 405 -19.38 24.16 44.73
N ALA A 406 -18.43 24.95 45.24
CA ALA A 406 -18.63 25.82 46.40
C ALA A 406 -18.74 27.34 46.11
N ARG A 407 -18.90 27.74 44.82
CA ARG A 407 -19.17 29.14 44.46
C ARG A 407 -20.42 29.26 43.59
N MET A 408 -21.56 28.76 44.06
CA MET A 408 -22.84 29.33 43.65
C MET A 408 -23.11 30.54 44.51
N LEU A 409 -23.06 31.72 43.93
CA LEU A 409 -23.55 32.95 44.49
C LEU A 409 -25.03 32.77 44.83
N PRO A 410 -25.54 33.27 46.02
CA PRO A 410 -26.95 33.17 46.35
C PRO A 410 -27.77 34.00 45.35
N MET A 411 -28.74 33.36 44.68
CA MET A 411 -29.74 34.07 43.89
C MET A 411 -30.60 34.89 44.84
N PRO A 412 -30.97 36.12 44.46
CA PRO A 412 -31.87 36.94 45.29
C PRO A 412 -33.28 36.30 45.33
N SER A 413 -33.82 36.16 46.53
CA SER A 413 -35.17 35.69 46.81
C SER A 413 -36.19 36.68 46.19
N VAL A 414 -36.95 36.25 45.20
CA VAL A 414 -38.15 36.94 44.77
C VAL A 414 -39.30 36.45 45.66
N ALA A 415 -39.70 37.30 46.60
CA ALA A 415 -40.89 37.11 47.40
C ALA A 415 -42.14 37.27 46.53
N GLY A 416 -43.07 36.32 46.60
CA GLY A 416 -44.43 36.52 46.14
C GLY A 416 -44.97 35.51 45.12
N VAL A 417 -45.25 34.27 45.56
CA VAL A 417 -46.32 33.45 44.96
C VAL A 417 -47.01 32.68 46.08
N PRO A 418 -48.39 32.76 46.19
CA PRO A 418 -49.09 32.16 47.33
C PRO A 418 -49.20 30.63 47.20
N ALA A 419 -49.12 30.01 48.39
CA ALA A 419 -49.36 28.59 48.58
C ALA A 419 -50.85 28.25 48.37
N ALA A 420 -51.16 27.54 47.30
CA ALA A 420 -52.35 26.71 47.18
C ALA A 420 -52.19 25.86 45.92
N VAL A 421 -51.78 24.65 46.06
CA VAL A 421 -52.31 23.41 45.48
C VAL A 421 -51.37 22.28 45.89
N ALA A 422 -51.55 21.78 47.10
CA ALA A 422 -51.13 20.47 47.49
C ALA A 422 -52.15 19.47 46.95
N MET A 423 -51.88 18.83 45.89
CA MET A 423 -52.70 17.70 45.40
C MET A 423 -51.99 16.39 45.77
N GLN A 424 -52.68 15.65 46.61
CA GLN A 424 -52.42 14.32 47.05
C GLN A 424 -52.08 13.39 45.86
N ILE A 425 -50.98 12.70 45.92
CA ILE A 425 -50.77 11.45 45.18
C ILE A 425 -50.59 10.35 46.20
N GLU A 426 -51.60 9.52 46.30
CA GLU A 426 -51.66 8.29 47.06
C GLU A 426 -50.59 7.34 46.66
N ALA A 427 -50.01 6.68 47.62
CA ALA A 427 -49.05 5.58 47.48
C ALA A 427 -49.76 4.34 46.87
N ALA A 428 -49.28 3.87 45.74
CA ALA A 428 -49.58 2.54 45.23
C ALA A 428 -48.36 1.61 45.45
N PRO A 429 -48.58 0.34 45.83
CA PRO A 429 -47.52 -0.52 46.37
C PRO A 429 -46.70 -1.18 45.26
N ASP A 430 -45.44 -1.39 45.57
CA ASP A 430 -44.48 -2.40 45.06
C ASP A 430 -44.79 -3.10 43.73
N ALA A 431 -44.31 -2.53 42.63
CA ALA A 431 -44.01 -3.27 41.43
C ALA A 431 -42.50 -3.46 41.29
N VAL A 432 -42.06 -4.68 41.58
CA VAL A 432 -40.69 -5.16 41.34
C VAL A 432 -40.34 -4.99 39.87
N LEU A 433 -39.70 -3.90 39.53
CA LEU A 433 -39.10 -3.71 38.20
C LEU A 433 -37.79 -4.49 38.11
N SER A 434 -37.81 -5.56 37.34
CA SER A 434 -36.67 -6.39 37.01
C SER A 434 -35.51 -5.58 36.39
N PRO A 435 -34.23 -5.87 36.72
CA PRO A 435 -33.06 -5.09 36.26
C PRO A 435 -32.62 -5.43 34.84
N LYS A 436 -33.55 -5.54 33.90
CA LYS A 436 -33.19 -5.90 32.48
C LYS A 436 -33.17 -4.75 31.47
N LEU A 437 -33.33 -3.49 31.90
CA LEU A 437 -33.42 -2.36 30.97
C LEU A 437 -32.33 -1.30 31.13
N ALA A 438 -31.27 -1.55 31.90
CA ALA A 438 -30.19 -0.58 32.13
C ALA A 438 -28.84 -0.96 31.53
N SER A 439 -28.78 -1.61 30.38
CA SER A 439 -27.51 -1.86 29.70
C SER A 439 -27.60 -1.83 28.16
N ARG A 440 -28.26 -0.80 27.60
CA ARG A 440 -27.96 -0.39 26.23
C ARG A 440 -26.95 0.75 26.26
N SER A 441 -25.71 0.44 26.70
CA SER A 441 -24.54 1.26 26.42
C SER A 441 -24.27 1.21 24.92
N MET A 442 -24.15 2.39 24.30
CA MET A 442 -23.81 2.55 22.90
C MET A 442 -22.49 1.83 22.58
N PRO A 443 -22.45 0.90 21.59
CA PRO A 443 -21.30 0.00 21.40
C PRO A 443 -20.06 0.65 20.76
N TRP A 444 -20.01 1.95 20.58
CA TRP A 444 -18.92 2.63 19.87
C TRP A 444 -18.09 3.62 20.71
N LEU A 445 -18.47 3.87 21.96
CA LEU A 445 -17.62 4.59 22.91
C LEU A 445 -16.76 3.57 23.68
N GLY A 446 -15.54 3.40 23.20
CA GLY A 446 -14.34 2.81 23.71
C GLY A 446 -14.41 2.12 25.10
N ARG A 447 -14.58 0.80 25.14
CA ARG A 447 -13.89 0.01 26.15
C ARG A 447 -12.41 0.04 25.82
N SER A 448 -11.61 0.57 26.72
CA SER A 448 -10.16 0.36 26.72
C SER A 448 -9.91 -1.15 26.60
N PRO A 449 -9.10 -1.63 25.66
CA PRO A 449 -8.75 -3.04 25.64
C PRO A 449 -8.06 -3.37 26.97
N GLU A 450 -8.49 -4.42 27.62
CA GLU A 450 -7.75 -5.03 28.72
C GLU A 450 -6.29 -5.20 28.32
N PRO A 451 -5.32 -4.87 29.20
CA PRO A 451 -3.91 -5.09 28.90
C PRO A 451 -3.72 -6.58 28.58
N ALA A 452 -3.26 -6.86 27.37
CA ALA A 452 -2.90 -8.22 26.97
C ALA A 452 -1.85 -8.75 27.96
N PRO A 453 -1.94 -10.03 28.37
CA PRO A 453 -0.98 -10.62 29.29
C PRO A 453 0.44 -10.43 28.73
N GLU A 454 1.34 -10.02 29.61
CA GLU A 454 2.77 -9.80 29.35
C GLU A 454 3.37 -11.04 28.66
N GLN A 455 3.48 -11.01 27.35
CA GLN A 455 4.07 -12.11 26.61
C GLN A 455 5.58 -12.04 26.82
N ALA A 456 6.10 -12.98 27.65
CA ALA A 456 7.53 -13.23 27.79
C ALA A 456 8.20 -13.21 26.40
N ALA A 457 9.29 -12.47 26.27
CA ALA A 457 10.04 -12.30 25.04
C ALA A 457 10.32 -13.69 24.41
N ALA A 458 9.53 -14.04 23.40
CA ALA A 458 9.65 -15.33 22.74
C ALA A 458 10.99 -15.37 22.02
N LYS A 459 11.80 -16.39 22.32
CA LYS A 459 13.05 -16.66 21.59
C LYS A 459 12.74 -16.64 20.08
N PRO A 460 13.63 -16.06 19.24
CA PRO A 460 13.40 -15.93 17.82
C PRO A 460 13.09 -17.29 17.21
N LYS A 461 11.86 -17.48 16.74
CA LYS A 461 11.45 -18.70 16.06
C LYS A 461 12.12 -18.74 14.68
N PHE A 462 12.33 -19.97 14.17
CA PHE A 462 12.87 -20.26 12.84
C PHE A 462 12.35 -19.32 11.71
N TRP A 463 11.08 -18.94 11.78
CA TRP A 463 10.43 -18.05 10.80
C TRP A 463 10.91 -16.59 10.79
N ASN A 464 11.66 -16.15 11.80
CA ASN A 464 12.18 -14.78 11.89
C ASN A 464 13.50 -14.61 11.12
N ARG A 465 14.03 -15.68 10.53
CA ARG A 465 15.28 -15.68 9.76
C ARG A 465 15.05 -16.21 8.34
N LEU A 466 15.97 -15.88 7.45
CA LEU A 466 16.05 -16.54 6.16
C LEU A 466 16.46 -18.01 6.37
N THR A 467 15.84 -18.89 5.61
CA THR A 467 16.02 -20.34 5.71
C THR A 467 16.47 -20.91 4.37
N LEU A 468 17.04 -22.12 4.39
CA LEU A 468 17.38 -22.82 3.15
C LEU A 468 16.13 -23.02 2.25
N LEU A 469 14.97 -23.23 2.86
CA LEU A 469 13.71 -23.33 2.10
C LEU A 469 13.40 -22.03 1.32
N ASP A 470 13.69 -20.88 1.89
CA ASP A 470 13.48 -19.59 1.19
C ASP A 470 14.36 -19.48 -0.04
N VAL A 471 15.63 -19.93 0.08
CA VAL A 471 16.57 -19.97 -1.04
C VAL A 471 16.07 -20.92 -2.13
N VAL A 472 15.69 -22.14 -1.76
CA VAL A 472 15.19 -23.17 -2.71
C VAL A 472 13.92 -22.66 -3.43
N VAL A 473 12.94 -22.17 -2.69
CA VAL A 473 11.71 -21.63 -3.31
C VAL A 473 12.01 -20.45 -4.22
N THR A 474 12.91 -19.57 -3.82
CA THR A 474 13.31 -18.42 -4.65
C THR A 474 14.01 -18.85 -5.93
N LEU A 475 14.86 -19.89 -5.88
CA LEU A 475 15.49 -20.45 -7.08
C LEU A 475 14.44 -21.04 -8.04
N VAL A 476 13.42 -21.73 -7.51
CA VAL A 476 12.29 -22.22 -8.32
C VAL A 476 11.53 -21.05 -8.93
N LEU A 477 11.26 -20.00 -8.17
CA LEU A 477 10.60 -18.79 -8.68
C LEU A 477 11.44 -18.10 -9.75
N LEU A 478 12.76 -18.04 -9.60
CA LEU A 478 13.69 -17.49 -10.59
C LEU A 478 13.58 -18.24 -11.92
N GLU A 479 13.62 -19.57 -11.87
CA GLU A 479 13.49 -20.43 -13.05
C GLU A 479 12.10 -20.25 -13.72
N LEU A 480 11.02 -20.25 -12.92
CA LEU A 480 9.66 -20.04 -13.45
C LEU A 480 9.49 -18.65 -14.07
N THR A 481 10.08 -17.62 -13.46
CA THR A 481 10.06 -16.26 -14.00
C THR A 481 10.81 -16.18 -15.33
N GLY A 482 11.98 -16.81 -15.42
CA GLY A 482 12.76 -16.88 -16.66
C GLY A 482 12.01 -17.61 -17.77
N ARG A 483 11.40 -18.76 -17.47
CA ARG A 483 10.58 -19.52 -18.44
C ARG A 483 9.35 -18.75 -18.90
N PHE A 484 8.67 -18.08 -17.98
CA PHE A 484 7.53 -17.25 -18.32
C PHE A 484 7.94 -16.04 -19.18
N TRP A 485 9.12 -15.48 -18.92
CA TRP A 485 9.67 -14.40 -19.75
C TRP A 485 9.93 -14.88 -21.17
N ILE A 486 10.62 -16.03 -21.35
CA ILE A 486 10.85 -16.66 -22.66
C ILE A 486 9.52 -16.94 -23.37
N TYR A 487 8.57 -17.59 -22.67
CA TYR A 487 7.25 -17.90 -23.22
C TYR A 487 6.52 -16.64 -23.73
N THR A 488 6.59 -15.51 -23.01
CA THR A 488 5.95 -14.27 -23.47
C THR A 488 6.60 -13.72 -24.74
N ILE A 489 7.90 -13.86 -24.90
CA ILE A 489 8.59 -13.46 -26.13
C ILE A 489 8.16 -14.37 -27.30
N GLU A 490 8.14 -15.67 -27.12
CA GLU A 490 7.76 -16.65 -28.17
C GLU A 490 6.31 -16.49 -28.63
N GLN A 491 5.38 -16.22 -27.70
CA GLN A 491 3.95 -16.08 -28.05
C GLN A 491 3.61 -14.78 -28.78
N PHE A 492 4.36 -13.70 -28.54
CA PHE A 492 4.02 -12.37 -29.05
C PHE A 492 5.11 -11.76 -29.93
N GLY A 493 6.29 -12.36 -30.04
CA GLY A 493 7.46 -11.84 -30.74
C GLY A 493 7.70 -12.48 -32.13
N GLY A 494 6.86 -13.44 -32.52
CA GLY A 494 6.95 -14.14 -33.82
C GLY A 494 6.16 -13.50 -34.95
#